data_b54ef0e3eb743ff5141ec9426f8514a9
#
_entry.id   b54ef0e3eb743ff5141ec9426f8514a9
#
_cell.length_a   1.000
_cell.length_b   1.000
_cell.length_c   1.000
_cell.angle_alpha   90.00
_cell.angle_beta   90.00
_cell.angle_gamma   90.00
#
_symmetry.space_group_name_H-M   'P 1'
#
loop_
_entity.id
_entity.type
_entity.pdbx_description
1 polymer ?
#
loop_
_entity_poly.entity_id
_entity_poly.type
_entity_poly.pdbx_seq_one_letter_code
_entity_poly.pdbx_strand_id
1 'polypeptide(L)'
;GCALVGGEMAEHPGVMAPADYDLAGFTVGVVDRPKMLDPANVRPGDVILGLPSTGVHSNGYSLVRKVIGVDGIKPGTPEAAAKAEELSRPLEELGGASLADALLAPTRIYVKPILELLRGGAPVHAIAHITGGGITENLNRALADDVDAVVTRNGAEMGWDVPPVITYVSRQAELAPNEACKTFNMGVGLCL
;
A
#
# COMPACT_ATOMS: atom_id res chain seq x y z
N GLY A 1 8.29 -14.08 -7.40
CA GLY A 1 8.59 -15.13 -7.31
C GLY A 1 8.82 -16.21 -6.27
N CYS A 2 7.79 -16.67 -5.55
CA CYS A 2 7.87 -17.92 -4.77
C CYS A 2 6.87 -18.95 -5.36
N ALA A 3 7.10 -20.22 -5.08
CA ALA A 3 6.17 -21.28 -5.44
C ALA A 3 4.96 -21.24 -4.52
N LEU A 4 3.76 -21.42 -5.07
CA LEU A 4 2.57 -21.72 -4.29
C LEU A 4 2.58 -23.21 -3.96
N VAL A 5 2.89 -23.53 -2.71
CA VAL A 5 3.14 -24.91 -2.29
C VAL A 5 1.95 -25.58 -1.62
N GLY A 6 0.94 -24.84 -1.24
CA GLY A 6 -0.25 -25.37 -0.62
C GLY A 6 -1.20 -24.30 -0.14
N GLY A 7 -2.30 -24.72 0.40
CA GLY A 7 -3.35 -23.91 1.02
C GLY A 7 -4.47 -24.81 1.47
N GLU A 8 -5.38 -24.26 2.26
CA GLU A 8 -6.61 -24.96 2.64
C GLU A 8 -7.75 -23.94 2.81
N MET A 9 -8.97 -24.44 2.89
CA MET A 9 -10.15 -23.68 3.26
C MET A 9 -10.73 -24.25 4.54
N ALA A 10 -11.07 -23.37 5.48
CA ALA A 10 -11.71 -23.74 6.72
C ALA A 10 -13.01 -22.92 6.92
N GLU A 11 -14.04 -23.57 7.42
CA GLU A 11 -15.25 -22.89 7.87
C GLU A 11 -15.08 -22.45 9.32
N HIS A 12 -15.60 -21.27 9.63
CA HIS A 12 -15.60 -20.71 10.98
C HIS A 12 -17.03 -20.46 11.50
N PRO A 13 -17.80 -21.54 11.77
CA PRO A 13 -19.18 -21.39 12.24
C PRO A 13 -19.25 -20.62 13.54
N GLY A 14 -20.16 -19.63 13.60
CA GLY A 14 -20.33 -18.77 14.79
C GLY A 14 -19.29 -17.66 14.95
N VAL A 15 -18.27 -17.60 14.08
CA VAL A 15 -17.27 -16.52 14.06
C VAL A 15 -17.46 -15.63 12.81
N MET A 16 -17.71 -16.23 11.67
CA MET A 16 -17.95 -15.54 10.41
C MET A 16 -19.37 -15.81 9.91
N ALA A 17 -20.01 -14.84 9.29
CA ALA A 17 -21.28 -15.05 8.62
C ALA A 17 -21.09 -15.92 7.36
N PRO A 18 -22.14 -16.67 6.91
CA PRO A 18 -22.02 -17.60 5.79
C PRO A 18 -21.54 -16.99 4.46
N ALA A 19 -21.65 -15.66 4.29
CA ALA A 19 -21.21 -14.94 3.11
C ALA A 19 -19.84 -14.27 3.29
N ASP A 20 -19.29 -14.29 4.48
CA ASP A 20 -17.99 -13.69 4.76
C ASP A 20 -16.87 -14.67 4.42
N TYR A 21 -15.78 -14.12 3.93
CA TYR A 21 -14.54 -14.87 3.71
C TYR A 21 -13.33 -13.98 4.00
N ASP A 22 -12.24 -14.60 4.36
CA ASP A 22 -10.95 -13.96 4.52
C ASP A 22 -9.87 -14.72 3.77
N LEU A 23 -8.83 -14.02 3.36
CA LEU A 23 -7.68 -14.60 2.65
C LEU A 23 -6.43 -14.29 3.45
N ALA A 24 -5.77 -15.34 3.93
CA ALA A 24 -4.49 -15.24 4.60
C ALA A 24 -3.38 -15.89 3.78
N GLY A 25 -2.22 -15.23 3.72
CA GLY A 25 -1.06 -15.76 3.01
C GLY A 25 0.14 -15.86 3.95
N PHE A 26 0.83 -17.00 3.89
CA PHE A 26 2.12 -17.19 4.53
C PHE A 26 3.21 -17.31 3.49
N THR A 27 4.31 -16.58 3.68
CA THR A 27 5.47 -16.66 2.79
C THR A 27 6.70 -17.03 3.63
N VAL A 28 7.40 -18.06 3.21
CA VAL A 28 8.67 -18.49 3.82
C VAL A 28 9.79 -18.21 2.83
N GLY A 29 10.83 -17.55 3.32
CA GLY A 29 12.04 -17.26 2.57
C GLY A 29 13.28 -17.58 3.40
N VAL A 30 14.43 -17.66 2.74
CA VAL A 30 15.74 -17.83 3.37
C VAL A 30 16.70 -16.78 2.86
N VAL A 31 17.57 -16.31 3.75
CA VAL A 31 18.66 -15.40 3.45
C VAL A 31 19.91 -15.86 4.19
N ASP A 32 21.07 -15.75 3.56
CA ASP A 32 22.35 -15.98 4.22
C ASP A 32 22.53 -14.94 5.31
N ARG A 33 22.87 -15.36 6.53
CA ARG A 33 23.01 -14.45 7.68
C ARG A 33 23.87 -13.20 7.41
N PRO A 34 25.02 -13.31 6.70
CA PRO A 34 25.84 -12.14 6.36
C PRO A 34 25.19 -11.17 5.34
N LYS A 35 24.09 -11.60 4.68
CA LYS A 35 23.36 -10.79 3.68
C LYS A 35 22.07 -10.21 4.24
N MET A 36 21.75 -10.44 5.50
CA MET A 36 20.60 -9.81 6.13
C MET A 36 20.81 -8.30 6.18
N LEU A 37 19.77 -7.57 5.78
CA LEU A 37 19.74 -6.12 5.99
C LEU A 37 19.52 -5.85 7.48
N ASP A 38 20.29 -4.89 8.01
CA ASP A 38 20.23 -4.51 9.42
C ASP A 38 20.01 -2.99 9.49
N PRO A 39 18.93 -2.51 10.11
CA PRO A 39 18.69 -1.09 10.34
C PRO A 39 19.87 -0.36 11.00
N ALA A 40 20.65 -1.06 11.82
CA ALA A 40 21.87 -0.52 12.44
C ALA A 40 22.95 -0.08 11.42
N ASN A 41 22.83 -0.46 10.15
CA ASN A 41 23.70 0.00 9.08
C ASN A 41 23.29 1.33 8.45
N VAL A 42 22.07 1.80 8.73
CA VAL A 42 21.56 3.10 8.25
C VAL A 42 22.32 4.22 8.96
N ARG A 43 22.76 5.22 8.20
CA ARG A 43 23.64 6.30 8.71
C ARG A 43 23.17 7.67 8.26
N PRO A 44 23.50 8.73 8.99
CA PRO A 44 23.33 10.09 8.51
C PRO A 44 24.04 10.30 7.17
N GLY A 45 23.32 10.82 6.20
CA GLY A 45 23.81 11.02 4.82
C GLY A 45 23.38 9.95 3.83
N ASP A 46 22.77 8.87 4.28
CA ASP A 46 22.12 7.89 3.39
C ASP A 46 20.98 8.56 2.63
N VAL A 47 20.74 8.10 1.41
CA VAL A 47 19.69 8.62 0.53
C VAL A 47 18.50 7.68 0.54
N ILE A 48 17.31 8.22 0.72
CA ILE A 48 16.07 7.45 0.66
C ILE A 48 15.55 7.45 -0.76
N LEU A 49 15.42 6.27 -1.35
CA LEU A 49 14.85 6.08 -2.68
C LEU A 49 13.42 5.53 -2.56
N GLY A 50 12.42 6.33 -2.94
CA GLY A 50 11.03 5.91 -3.00
C GLY A 50 10.70 5.22 -4.33
N LEU A 51 10.09 4.03 -4.27
CA LEU A 51 9.56 3.33 -5.44
C LEU A 51 8.05 3.60 -5.56
N PRO A 52 7.56 3.96 -6.77
CA PRO A 52 6.17 4.36 -6.94
C PRO A 52 5.19 3.24 -6.66
N SER A 53 4.06 3.58 -6.05
CA SER A 53 2.90 2.69 -5.92
C SER A 53 2.03 2.71 -7.18
N THR A 54 1.08 1.77 -7.27
CA THR A 54 0.07 1.71 -8.35
C THR A 54 -1.27 2.33 -7.94
N GLY A 55 -1.37 2.83 -6.72
CA GLY A 55 -2.59 3.34 -6.12
C GLY A 55 -2.54 3.17 -4.61
N VAL A 56 -3.67 2.95 -4.00
CA VAL A 56 -3.79 2.77 -2.52
C VAL A 56 -3.13 1.48 -2.03
N HIS A 57 -2.79 0.56 -2.94
CA HIS A 57 -2.35 -0.80 -2.62
C HIS A 57 -3.42 -1.53 -1.79
N SER A 58 -3.08 -2.03 -0.59
CA SER A 58 -4.00 -2.79 0.25
C SER A 58 -4.33 -2.09 1.57
N ASN A 59 -4.10 -0.76 1.67
CA ASN A 59 -4.28 -0.01 2.91
C ASN A 59 -5.32 1.10 2.77
N GLY A 60 -5.96 1.44 3.90
CA GLY A 60 -6.97 2.50 3.93
C GLY A 60 -8.35 2.11 3.41
N TYR A 61 -8.60 0.84 3.11
CA TYR A 61 -9.87 0.41 2.47
C TYR A 61 -11.09 0.56 3.36
N SER A 62 -10.96 0.57 4.66
CA SER A 62 -12.08 0.89 5.55
C SER A 62 -12.60 2.31 5.29
N LEU A 63 -11.69 3.27 5.13
CA LEU A 63 -12.05 4.63 4.76
C LEU A 63 -12.54 4.70 3.31
N VAL A 64 -11.84 4.06 2.38
CA VAL A 64 -12.23 4.00 0.96
C VAL A 64 -13.67 3.52 0.83
N ARG A 65 -14.03 2.39 1.41
CA ARG A 65 -15.39 1.82 1.35
C ARG A 65 -16.45 2.78 1.89
N LYS A 66 -16.15 3.45 3.00
CA LYS A 66 -17.04 4.47 3.57
C LYS A 66 -17.24 5.64 2.61
N VAL A 67 -16.16 6.15 2.02
CA VAL A 67 -16.18 7.28 1.09
C VAL A 67 -16.97 6.97 -0.18
N ILE A 68 -16.74 5.80 -0.77
CA ILE A 68 -17.46 5.39 -1.99
C ILE A 68 -18.85 4.82 -1.72
N GLY A 69 -19.26 4.71 -0.45
CA GLY A 69 -20.61 4.31 -0.05
C GLY A 69 -20.95 2.85 -0.37
N VAL A 70 -20.02 1.92 -0.14
CA VAL A 70 -20.26 0.48 -0.32
C VAL A 70 -20.45 -0.28 0.98
N ASP A 71 -20.26 0.38 2.11
CA ASP A 71 -20.46 -0.24 3.43
C ASP A 71 -21.93 -0.63 3.62
N GLY A 72 -22.14 -1.89 3.99
CA GLY A 72 -23.47 -2.46 4.22
C GLY A 72 -24.21 -2.92 2.96
N ILE A 73 -23.70 -2.64 1.76
CA ILE A 73 -24.29 -3.15 0.52
C ILE A 73 -23.99 -4.65 0.41
N LYS A 74 -25.06 -5.44 0.27
CA LYS A 74 -24.94 -6.90 0.15
C LYS A 74 -24.66 -7.31 -1.30
N PRO A 75 -23.66 -8.18 -1.54
CA PRO A 75 -23.37 -8.73 -2.87
C PRO A 75 -24.62 -9.39 -3.50
N GLY A 76 -24.76 -9.28 -4.81
CA GLY A 76 -25.86 -9.90 -5.55
C GLY A 76 -27.20 -9.14 -5.49
N THR A 77 -27.26 -7.99 -4.83
CA THR A 77 -28.47 -7.17 -4.77
C THR A 77 -28.52 -6.15 -5.94
N PRO A 78 -29.71 -5.65 -6.30
CA PRO A 78 -29.84 -4.56 -7.28
C PRO A 78 -29.05 -3.30 -6.87
N GLU A 79 -28.97 -3.01 -5.59
CA GLU A 79 -28.18 -1.91 -5.04
C GLU A 79 -26.68 -2.09 -5.32
N ALA A 80 -26.17 -3.31 -5.12
CA ALA A 80 -24.77 -3.64 -5.44
C ALA A 80 -24.49 -3.48 -6.95
N ALA A 81 -25.42 -3.91 -7.81
CA ALA A 81 -25.29 -3.76 -9.25
C ALA A 81 -25.28 -2.27 -9.67
N ALA A 82 -26.17 -1.46 -9.14
CA ALA A 82 -26.22 -0.02 -9.39
C ALA A 82 -24.94 0.70 -8.92
N LYS A 83 -24.45 0.33 -7.73
CA LYS A 83 -23.19 0.89 -7.21
C LYS A 83 -21.98 0.46 -8.05
N ALA A 84 -21.92 -0.79 -8.50
CA ALA A 84 -20.86 -1.26 -9.39
C ALA A 84 -20.87 -0.50 -10.72
N GLU A 85 -22.05 -0.23 -11.29
CA GLU A 85 -22.18 0.59 -12.50
C GLU A 85 -21.70 2.02 -12.25
N GLU A 86 -22.09 2.65 -11.13
CA GLU A 86 -21.64 3.99 -10.74
C GLU A 86 -20.10 4.04 -10.65
N LEU A 87 -19.50 3.12 -9.92
CA LEU A 87 -18.04 3.06 -9.70
C LEU A 87 -17.25 2.71 -10.97
N SER A 88 -17.90 2.14 -11.98
CA SER A 88 -17.29 1.81 -13.27
C SER A 88 -17.32 2.96 -14.28
N ARG A 89 -17.94 4.08 -13.94
CA ARG A 89 -17.98 5.25 -14.82
C ARG A 89 -16.62 5.96 -14.84
N PRO A 90 -16.13 6.35 -16.02
CA PRO A 90 -14.91 7.13 -16.13
C PRO A 90 -15.03 8.47 -15.40
N LEU A 91 -13.96 8.86 -14.69
CA LEU A 91 -13.85 10.14 -14.01
C LEU A 91 -12.68 10.94 -14.59
N GLU A 92 -12.94 12.20 -14.97
CA GLU A 92 -11.92 13.11 -15.48
C GLU A 92 -10.78 13.30 -14.48
N GLU A 93 -11.10 13.41 -13.20
CA GLU A 93 -10.13 13.55 -12.10
C GLU A 93 -9.18 12.37 -11.95
N LEU A 94 -9.53 11.21 -12.50
CA LEU A 94 -8.69 10.00 -12.54
C LEU A 94 -8.04 9.81 -13.92
N GLY A 95 -8.00 10.85 -14.75
CA GLY A 95 -7.48 10.77 -16.11
C GLY A 95 -8.32 9.88 -17.03
N GLY A 96 -9.61 9.74 -16.76
CA GLY A 96 -10.54 8.91 -17.53
C GLY A 96 -10.64 7.46 -17.04
N ALA A 97 -9.90 7.06 -16.03
CA ALA A 97 -10.09 5.78 -15.36
C ALA A 97 -11.36 5.81 -14.48
N SER A 98 -11.96 4.66 -14.23
CA SER A 98 -13.03 4.53 -13.25
C SER A 98 -12.49 4.41 -11.82
N LEU A 99 -13.34 4.70 -10.81
CA LEU A 99 -12.99 4.42 -9.42
C LEU A 99 -12.76 2.92 -9.18
N ALA A 100 -13.55 2.07 -9.82
CA ALA A 100 -13.39 0.62 -9.72
C ALA A 100 -11.99 0.19 -10.22
N ASP A 101 -11.57 0.63 -11.40
CA ASP A 101 -10.25 0.30 -11.96
C ASP A 101 -9.11 0.83 -11.07
N ALA A 102 -9.21 2.09 -10.64
CA ALA A 102 -8.16 2.73 -9.85
C ALA A 102 -8.02 2.13 -8.44
N LEU A 103 -9.14 1.76 -7.80
CA LEU A 103 -9.15 1.14 -6.49
C LEU A 103 -8.81 -0.36 -6.52
N LEU A 104 -9.14 -1.07 -7.59
CA LEU A 104 -8.80 -2.48 -7.76
C LEU A 104 -7.42 -2.70 -8.39
N ALA A 105 -6.66 -1.63 -8.66
CA ALA A 105 -5.30 -1.74 -9.16
C ALA A 105 -4.44 -2.60 -8.22
N PRO A 106 -3.82 -3.70 -8.71
CA PRO A 106 -3.04 -4.59 -7.85
C PRO A 106 -1.86 -3.88 -7.19
N THR A 107 -1.54 -4.27 -5.96
CA THR A 107 -0.31 -3.87 -5.29
C THR A 107 0.90 -4.20 -6.16
N ARG A 108 1.78 -3.22 -6.37
CA ARG A 108 2.99 -3.43 -7.16
C ARG A 108 3.91 -4.46 -6.51
N ILE A 109 4.42 -5.39 -7.30
CA ILE A 109 5.36 -6.41 -6.85
C ILE A 109 6.78 -5.90 -7.03
N TYR A 110 7.47 -5.63 -5.94
CA TYR A 110 8.84 -5.09 -5.92
C TYR A 110 9.93 -6.17 -5.87
N VAL A 111 9.55 -7.44 -5.71
CA VAL A 111 10.49 -8.55 -5.43
C VAL A 111 11.61 -8.67 -6.45
N LYS A 112 11.29 -8.70 -7.75
CA LYS A 112 12.30 -8.88 -8.80
C LYS A 112 13.32 -7.74 -8.84
N PRO A 113 12.90 -6.45 -9.00
CA PRO A 113 13.86 -5.35 -9.06
C PRO A 113 14.71 -5.23 -7.79
N ILE A 114 14.13 -5.47 -6.60
CA ILE A 114 14.89 -5.43 -5.35
C ILE A 114 15.92 -6.55 -5.28
N LEU A 115 15.55 -7.78 -5.63
CA LEU A 115 16.50 -8.89 -5.65
C LEU A 115 17.62 -8.70 -6.68
N GLU A 116 17.32 -8.12 -7.82
CA GLU A 116 18.32 -7.77 -8.85
C GLU A 116 19.29 -6.72 -8.32
N LEU A 117 18.77 -5.67 -7.67
CA LEU A 117 19.56 -4.61 -7.06
C LEU A 117 20.52 -5.17 -6.00
N LEU A 118 20.01 -5.99 -5.07
CA LEU A 118 20.81 -6.61 -4.01
C LEU A 118 21.87 -7.58 -4.57
N ARG A 119 21.53 -8.38 -5.58
CA ARG A 119 22.46 -9.29 -6.24
C ARG A 119 23.53 -8.54 -7.03
N GLY A 120 23.19 -7.36 -7.54
CA GLY A 120 24.14 -6.45 -8.20
C GLY A 120 25.12 -5.77 -7.24
N GLY A 121 25.01 -6.01 -5.93
CA GLY A 121 25.90 -5.45 -4.93
C GLY A 121 25.65 -3.98 -4.60
N ALA A 122 24.46 -3.48 -4.88
CA ALA A 122 24.09 -2.13 -4.47
C ALA A 122 24.12 -2.01 -2.93
N PRO A 123 24.62 -0.88 -2.39
CA PRO A 123 24.73 -0.67 -0.95
C PRO A 123 23.36 -0.29 -0.36
N VAL A 124 22.44 -1.25 -0.27
CA VAL A 124 21.14 -1.07 0.39
C VAL A 124 21.30 -1.40 1.86
N HIS A 125 21.03 -0.44 2.74
CA HIS A 125 21.14 -0.61 4.18
C HIS A 125 19.83 -1.08 4.81
N ALA A 126 18.68 -0.61 4.31
CA ALA A 126 17.37 -1.00 4.80
C ALA A 126 16.30 -0.96 3.69
N ILE A 127 15.18 -1.60 3.96
CA ILE A 127 14.00 -1.61 3.07
C ILE A 127 12.76 -1.41 3.93
N ALA A 128 11.89 -0.48 3.53
CA ALA A 128 10.59 -0.27 4.15
C ALA A 128 9.47 -0.46 3.13
N HIS A 129 8.58 -1.42 3.37
CA HIS A 129 7.33 -1.54 2.60
C HIS A 129 6.28 -0.61 3.20
N ILE A 130 5.78 0.32 2.40
CA ILE A 130 4.86 1.36 2.87
C ILE A 130 3.43 0.83 2.88
N THR A 131 2.88 0.68 4.06
CA THR A 131 1.54 0.14 4.34
C THR A 131 0.75 1.09 5.24
N GLY A 132 -0.17 0.61 6.06
CA GLY A 132 -0.86 1.41 7.07
C GLY A 132 0.12 2.14 7.99
N GLY A 133 -0.17 3.38 8.33
CA GLY A 133 0.76 4.29 9.01
C GLY A 133 1.59 5.14 8.04
N GLY A 134 1.54 4.85 6.73
CA GLY A 134 2.21 5.62 5.68
C GLY A 134 3.73 5.59 5.75
N ILE A 135 4.37 6.54 5.08
CA ILE A 135 5.83 6.63 5.06
C ILE A 135 6.40 6.79 6.47
N THR A 136 5.80 7.64 7.28
CA THR A 136 6.31 7.99 8.61
C THR A 136 6.50 6.76 9.51
N GLU A 137 5.46 5.94 9.67
CA GLU A 137 5.54 4.81 10.58
C GLU A 137 6.34 3.64 10.00
N ASN A 138 6.23 3.41 8.68
CA ASN A 138 6.91 2.27 8.07
C ASN A 138 8.41 2.53 7.87
N LEU A 139 8.78 3.76 7.51
CA LEU A 139 10.19 4.11 7.34
C LEU A 139 10.94 4.07 8.67
N ASN A 140 10.34 4.58 9.75
CA ASN A 140 10.94 4.54 11.08
C ASN A 140 11.32 3.13 11.55
N ARG A 141 10.58 2.10 11.15
CA ARG A 141 10.91 0.71 11.50
C ARG A 141 12.17 0.19 10.80
N ALA A 142 12.60 0.86 9.75
CA ALA A 142 13.76 0.49 8.96
C ALA A 142 15.00 1.36 9.27
N LEU A 143 14.90 2.28 10.22
CA LEU A 143 15.99 3.14 10.66
C LEU A 143 16.69 2.57 11.89
N ALA A 144 17.93 2.98 12.10
CA ALA A 144 18.62 2.80 13.39
C ALA A 144 18.00 3.74 14.44
N ASP A 145 18.14 3.39 15.73
CA ASP A 145 17.52 4.11 16.85
C ASP A 145 18.01 5.56 17.01
N ASP A 146 19.16 5.89 16.45
CA ASP A 146 19.85 7.17 16.59
C ASP A 146 19.80 8.04 15.32
N VAL A 147 19.01 7.66 14.32
CA VAL A 147 18.86 8.42 13.08
C VAL A 147 17.39 8.73 12.76
N ASP A 148 17.19 9.86 12.08
CA ASP A 148 15.88 10.29 11.59
C ASP A 148 15.86 10.36 10.06
N ALA A 149 14.72 10.02 9.46
CA ALA A 149 14.48 10.24 8.05
C ALA A 149 13.87 11.62 7.82
N VAL A 150 14.47 12.40 6.93
CA VAL A 150 13.93 13.69 6.49
C VAL A 150 13.29 13.51 5.12
N VAL A 151 11.97 13.53 5.07
CA VAL A 151 11.19 13.49 3.83
C VAL A 151 10.55 14.86 3.60
N THR A 152 11.07 15.57 2.61
CA THR A 152 10.62 16.95 2.32
C THR A 152 9.37 16.92 1.46
N ARG A 153 8.40 17.74 1.82
CA ARG A 153 7.22 18.04 1.01
C ARG A 153 6.99 19.55 0.98
N ASN A 154 6.37 20.04 -0.07
CA ASN A 154 6.04 21.44 -0.23
C ASN A 154 4.61 21.72 0.25
N GLY A 155 4.43 22.00 1.54
CA GLY A 155 3.11 22.19 2.14
C GLY A 155 2.28 20.92 2.11
N ALA A 156 1.14 20.95 1.40
CA ALA A 156 0.29 19.77 1.17
C ALA A 156 0.77 18.90 -0.01
N GLU A 157 1.65 19.42 -0.85
CA GLU A 157 2.16 18.72 -2.03
C GLU A 157 3.33 17.82 -1.65
N MET A 158 3.36 16.64 -2.25
CA MET A 158 4.52 15.76 -2.18
C MET A 158 5.52 16.18 -3.26
N GLY A 159 6.79 15.95 -3.04
CA GLY A 159 7.84 16.21 -4.05
C GLY A 159 7.83 15.20 -5.22
N TRP A 160 6.75 14.44 -5.37
CA TRP A 160 6.55 13.41 -6.41
C TRP A 160 5.05 13.26 -6.73
N ASP A 161 4.74 12.55 -7.81
CA ASP A 161 3.37 12.32 -8.24
C ASP A 161 2.63 11.36 -7.29
N VAL A 162 1.53 11.86 -6.73
CA VAL A 162 0.59 11.05 -5.95
C VAL A 162 -0.47 10.48 -6.88
N PRO A 163 -0.76 9.16 -6.86
CA PRO A 163 -1.83 8.60 -7.67
C PRO A 163 -3.16 9.35 -7.50
N PRO A 164 -3.83 9.76 -8.58
CA PRO A 164 -5.05 10.58 -8.51
C PRO A 164 -6.14 10.02 -7.60
N VAL A 165 -6.26 8.69 -7.53
CA VAL A 165 -7.24 8.02 -6.66
C VAL A 165 -6.99 8.30 -5.17
N ILE A 166 -5.72 8.42 -4.73
CA ILE A 166 -5.39 8.76 -3.34
C ILE A 166 -5.82 10.19 -3.04
N THR A 167 -5.52 11.12 -3.95
CA THR A 167 -5.93 12.52 -3.83
C THR A 167 -7.46 12.65 -3.83
N TYR A 168 -8.13 11.92 -4.73
CA TYR A 168 -9.58 11.87 -4.82
C TYR A 168 -10.21 11.41 -3.50
N VAL A 169 -9.81 10.25 -2.99
CA VAL A 169 -10.37 9.68 -1.75
C VAL A 169 -10.05 10.58 -0.54
N SER A 170 -8.83 11.12 -0.46
CA SER A 170 -8.44 12.02 0.62
C SER A 170 -9.30 13.28 0.66
N ARG A 171 -9.60 13.85 -0.51
CA ARG A 171 -10.48 15.02 -0.63
C ARG A 171 -11.93 14.67 -0.28
N GLN A 172 -12.47 13.58 -0.77
CA GLN A 172 -13.84 13.14 -0.46
C GLN A 172 -14.03 12.82 1.03
N ALA A 173 -12.96 12.38 1.70
CA ALA A 173 -12.94 12.11 3.13
C ALA A 173 -12.57 13.36 3.97
N GLU A 174 -12.34 14.51 3.33
CA GLU A 174 -11.92 15.75 4.00
C GLU A 174 -10.69 15.55 4.91
N LEU A 175 -9.75 14.68 4.50
CA LEU A 175 -8.56 14.41 5.29
C LEU A 175 -7.62 15.61 5.31
N ALA A 176 -7.13 15.96 6.49
CA ALA A 176 -5.99 16.85 6.61
C ALA A 176 -4.74 16.20 5.96
N PRO A 177 -3.80 16.98 5.40
CA PRO A 177 -2.62 16.44 4.71
C PRO A 177 -1.82 15.44 5.54
N ASN A 178 -1.69 15.68 6.85
CA ASN A 178 -0.98 14.76 7.76
C ASN A 178 -1.73 13.44 7.96
N GLU A 179 -3.06 13.48 8.00
CA GLU A 179 -3.89 12.27 8.13
C GLU A 179 -3.85 11.44 6.84
N ALA A 180 -3.86 12.09 5.67
CA ALA A 180 -3.69 11.39 4.40
C ALA A 180 -2.35 10.66 4.33
N CYS A 181 -1.25 11.28 4.80
CA CYS A 181 0.08 10.67 4.86
C CYS A 181 0.19 9.49 5.84
N LYS A 182 -0.69 9.41 6.85
CA LYS A 182 -0.77 8.26 7.76
C LYS A 182 -1.68 7.15 7.22
N THR A 183 -2.72 7.53 6.49
CA THR A 183 -3.71 6.60 5.97
C THR A 183 -3.23 5.90 4.70
N PHE A 184 -2.57 6.64 3.82
CA PHE A 184 -2.18 6.17 2.49
C PHE A 184 -0.66 6.22 2.28
N ASN A 185 -0.20 5.47 1.28
CA ASN A 185 1.19 5.44 0.86
C ASN A 185 1.64 6.70 0.10
N MET A 186 0.72 7.60 -0.22
CA MET A 186 0.94 8.86 -0.95
C MET A 186 1.78 8.71 -2.24
N GLY A 187 1.67 7.57 -2.92
CA GLY A 187 2.37 7.32 -4.17
C GLY A 187 3.70 6.57 -4.03
N VAL A 188 4.16 6.31 -2.80
CA VAL A 188 5.38 5.55 -2.52
C VAL A 188 5.02 4.24 -1.86
N GLY A 189 5.25 3.12 -2.55
CA GLY A 189 4.90 1.81 -2.02
C GLY A 189 6.05 1.08 -1.34
N LEU A 190 7.30 1.49 -1.60
CA LEU A 190 8.48 0.91 -0.97
C LEU A 190 9.60 1.94 -0.94
N CYS A 191 10.39 1.96 0.14
CA CYS A 191 11.59 2.76 0.30
C CYS A 191 12.82 1.87 0.48
N LEU A 192 13.93 2.34 -0.07
CA LEU A 192 15.25 1.76 0.11
C LEU A 192 16.14 2.77 0.80
#